data_d046e2f77c7bdc8fa79b6101cb94b0e9
#
_entry.id   d046e2f77c7bdc8fa79b6101cb94b0e9
#
_cell.length_a   1.000
_cell.length_b   1.000
_cell.length_c   1.000
_cell.angle_alpha   90.00
_cell.angle_beta   90.00
_cell.angle_gamma   90.00
#
_symmetry.space_group_name_H-M   'P 1'
#
loop_
_entity.id
_entity.type
_entity.pdbx_description
1 polymer ?
#
loop_
_entity_poly.entity_id
_entity_poly.type
_entity_poly.pdbx_seq_one_letter_code
_entity_poly.pdbx_strand_id
1 'polypeptide(L)'
;MYAWLRKGAGQTILCVMNTQNTAHKKFPLYLRFPAGAEELLNTEAPCWGGADKSKPKALHTTDGGVYGRDYTLTVDLPAMGSRMFRLTPEAPRPEAAQASARRAAAARRKAARTQNAKADAAAHNSKK
;
A
#
# COMPACT_ATOMS: atom_id res chain seq x y z
N MET A 1 8.90 -8.65 8.79
CA MET A 1 8.49 -8.47 7.38
C MET A 1 8.87 -7.08 6.90
N TYR A 2 9.42 -6.95 5.70
CA TYR A 2 9.87 -5.69 5.11
C TYR A 2 9.27 -5.56 3.71
N ALA A 3 8.86 -4.33 3.34
CA ALA A 3 8.40 -4.02 1.99
C ALA A 3 8.89 -2.63 1.60
N TRP A 4 9.45 -2.50 0.40
CA TRP A 4 9.96 -1.22 -0.11
C TRP A 4 9.81 -1.13 -1.62
N LEU A 5 9.79 0.10 -2.12
CA LEU A 5 9.78 0.39 -3.55
C LEU A 5 11.18 0.82 -3.99
N ARG A 6 11.67 0.22 -5.06
CA ARG A 6 12.84 0.67 -5.80
C ARG A 6 12.41 1.29 -7.13
N LYS A 7 12.84 2.52 -7.38
CA LYS A 7 12.55 3.25 -8.62
C LYS A 7 13.84 3.52 -9.37
N GLY A 8 13.84 3.30 -10.66
CA GLY A 8 14.98 3.60 -11.53
C GLY A 8 14.69 3.19 -12.98
N ALA A 9 15.35 3.86 -13.92
CA ALA A 9 15.24 3.57 -15.37
C ALA A 9 13.79 3.46 -15.86
N GLY A 10 12.88 4.30 -15.37
CA GLY A 10 11.46 4.27 -15.74
C GLY A 10 10.66 3.11 -15.12
N GLN A 11 11.26 2.30 -14.27
CA GLN A 11 10.62 1.15 -13.65
C GLN A 11 10.39 1.38 -12.15
N THR A 12 9.35 0.74 -11.62
CA THR A 12 9.08 0.66 -10.18
C THR A 12 9.00 -0.81 -9.78
N ILE A 13 9.88 -1.22 -8.89
CA ILE A 13 9.93 -2.59 -8.36
C ILE A 13 9.51 -2.56 -6.90
N LEU A 14 8.52 -3.37 -6.56
CA LEU A 14 8.12 -3.65 -5.20
C LEU A 14 8.88 -4.89 -4.71
N CYS A 15 9.69 -4.73 -3.68
CA CYS A 15 10.38 -5.81 -3.01
C CYS A 15 9.67 -6.11 -1.69
N VAL A 16 9.38 -7.38 -1.42
CA VAL A 16 8.76 -7.83 -0.17
C VAL A 16 9.55 -9.00 0.37
N MET A 17 9.92 -8.93 1.65
CA MET A 17 10.67 -9.96 2.37
C MET A 17 9.91 -10.39 3.61
N ASN A 18 9.63 -11.66 3.72
CA ASN A 18 9.11 -12.28 4.92
C ASN A 18 10.25 -12.98 5.68
N THR A 19 10.60 -12.45 6.83
CA THR A 19 11.66 -13.02 7.72
C THR A 19 11.09 -13.93 8.80
N GLN A 20 9.80 -14.23 8.75
CA GLN A 20 9.13 -15.11 9.71
C GLN A 20 9.04 -16.53 9.16
N ASN A 21 9.13 -17.52 10.03
CA ASN A 21 8.93 -18.93 9.68
C ASN A 21 7.43 -19.31 9.54
N THR A 22 6.65 -18.38 9.03
CA THR A 22 5.21 -18.55 8.79
C THR A 22 4.85 -17.91 7.46
N ALA A 23 4.19 -18.67 6.59
CA ALA A 23 3.69 -18.13 5.33
C ALA A 23 2.45 -17.27 5.57
N HIS A 24 2.32 -16.17 4.84
CA HIS A 24 1.17 -15.29 4.91
C HIS A 24 0.40 -15.35 3.59
N LYS A 25 -0.85 -15.77 3.67
CA LYS A 25 -1.80 -15.75 2.55
C LYS A 25 -2.53 -14.40 2.50
N LYS A 26 -2.73 -13.89 1.29
CA LYS A 26 -3.48 -12.66 1.04
C LYS A 26 -2.99 -11.47 1.88
N PHE A 27 -1.66 -11.32 2.01
CA PHE A 27 -1.08 -10.23 2.78
C PHE A 27 -1.29 -8.89 2.08
N PRO A 28 -1.88 -7.88 2.75
CA PRO A 28 -2.14 -6.58 2.14
C PRO A 28 -0.90 -5.69 2.15
N LEU A 29 -0.58 -5.13 0.99
CA LEU A 29 0.43 -4.10 0.80
C LEU A 29 -0.25 -2.82 0.31
N TYR A 30 -0.02 -1.71 1.00
CA TYR A 30 -0.71 -0.46 0.72
C TYR A 30 0.14 0.45 -0.16
N LEU A 31 -0.42 0.88 -1.29
CA LEU A 31 0.22 1.75 -2.27
C LEU A 31 -0.49 3.10 -2.37
N ARG A 32 0.22 4.12 -2.84
CA ARG A 32 -0.33 5.47 -3.07
C ARG A 32 -0.93 5.65 -4.47
N PHE A 33 -0.76 4.67 -5.34
CA PHE A 33 -1.21 4.70 -6.72
C PHE A 33 -1.73 3.33 -7.14
N PRO A 34 -2.69 3.27 -8.06
CA PRO A 34 -3.17 2.02 -8.61
C PRO A 34 -2.10 1.43 -9.53
N ALA A 35 -1.92 0.13 -9.47
CA ALA A 35 -0.93 -0.56 -10.29
C ALA A 35 -1.32 -2.00 -10.59
N GLY A 36 -0.94 -2.45 -11.78
CA GLY A 36 -0.73 -3.86 -12.05
C GLY A 36 0.62 -4.30 -11.49
N ALA A 37 0.73 -5.54 -11.02
CA ALA A 37 1.94 -6.11 -10.49
C ALA A 37 2.26 -7.44 -11.19
N GLU A 38 3.43 -7.50 -11.79
CA GLU A 38 3.98 -8.70 -12.43
C GLU A 38 5.08 -9.28 -11.54
N GLU A 39 4.98 -10.55 -11.17
CA GLU A 39 6.03 -11.20 -10.37
C GLU A 39 7.28 -11.41 -11.21
N LEU A 40 8.42 -10.88 -10.74
CA LEU A 40 9.74 -11.03 -11.36
C LEU A 40 10.57 -12.11 -10.68
N LEU A 41 10.43 -12.24 -9.36
CA LEU A 41 11.21 -13.17 -8.56
C LEU A 41 10.38 -13.68 -7.39
N ASN A 42 10.49 -14.98 -7.16
CA ASN A 42 10.04 -15.67 -5.96
C ASN A 42 11.20 -16.57 -5.50
N THR A 43 11.81 -16.28 -4.36
CA THR A 43 12.97 -17.05 -3.85
C THR A 43 12.61 -18.49 -3.48
N GLU A 44 11.32 -18.75 -3.21
CA GLU A 44 10.82 -20.10 -2.89
C GLU A 44 10.31 -20.86 -4.12
N ALA A 45 10.56 -20.35 -5.32
CA ALA A 45 10.24 -21.08 -6.54
C ALA A 45 11.12 -22.33 -6.71
N PRO A 46 10.61 -23.41 -7.31
CA PRO A 46 11.36 -24.65 -7.49
C PRO A 46 12.68 -24.49 -8.26
N CYS A 47 12.79 -23.53 -9.16
CA CYS A 47 14.02 -23.23 -9.90
C CYS A 47 15.16 -22.74 -8.98
N TRP A 48 14.85 -22.27 -7.76
CA TRP A 48 15.79 -21.87 -6.74
C TRP A 48 15.89 -22.88 -5.58
N GLY A 49 15.31 -24.08 -5.75
CA GLY A 49 15.27 -25.11 -4.71
C GLY A 49 14.17 -24.94 -3.68
N GLY A 50 13.26 -23.99 -3.86
CA GLY A 50 12.14 -23.75 -2.97
C GLY A 50 10.96 -24.70 -3.19
N ALA A 51 9.99 -24.66 -2.29
CA ALA A 51 8.80 -25.53 -2.30
C ALA A 51 7.54 -24.86 -2.86
N ASP A 52 7.58 -23.57 -3.19
CA ASP A 52 6.42 -22.83 -3.70
C ASP A 52 6.18 -23.12 -5.18
N LYS A 53 5.22 -23.98 -5.45
CA LYS A 53 4.78 -24.35 -6.81
C LYS A 53 3.74 -23.39 -7.39
N SER A 54 3.47 -22.25 -6.75
CA SER A 54 2.54 -21.27 -7.28
C SER A 54 3.07 -20.69 -8.60
N LYS A 55 2.16 -20.58 -9.58
CA LYS A 55 2.51 -19.91 -10.84
C LYS A 55 2.49 -18.41 -10.65
N PRO A 56 3.42 -17.66 -11.29
CA PRO A 56 3.36 -16.21 -11.33
C PRO A 56 1.98 -15.76 -11.82
N LYS A 57 1.36 -14.86 -11.09
CA LYS A 57 0.07 -14.27 -11.45
C LYS A 57 0.25 -12.78 -11.65
N ALA A 58 -0.39 -12.25 -12.68
CA ALA A 58 -0.62 -10.82 -12.75
C ALA A 58 -1.59 -10.43 -11.62
N LEU A 59 -1.17 -9.51 -10.79
CA LEU A 59 -1.96 -8.98 -9.69
C LEU A 59 -2.32 -7.52 -10.00
N HIS A 60 -3.46 -7.08 -9.49
CA HIS A 60 -3.88 -5.68 -9.60
C HIS A 60 -4.22 -5.15 -8.21
N THR A 61 -4.01 -3.87 -8.02
CA THR A 61 -4.45 -3.20 -6.80
C THR A 61 -5.97 -3.11 -6.78
N THR A 62 -6.54 -3.21 -5.58
CA THR A 62 -7.93 -2.90 -5.30
C THR A 62 -8.04 -1.56 -4.58
N ASP A 63 -9.20 -0.92 -4.68
CA ASP A 63 -9.49 0.31 -3.96
C ASP A 63 -9.67 0.02 -2.47
N GLY A 64 -9.23 0.94 -1.65
CA GLY A 64 -9.26 0.82 -0.20
C GLY A 64 -7.87 0.55 0.37
N GLY A 65 -7.54 1.29 1.42
CA GLY A 65 -6.25 1.21 2.08
C GLY A 65 -6.25 2.02 3.36
N VAL A 66 -5.09 2.15 3.97
CA VAL A 66 -4.91 2.84 5.24
C VAL A 66 -3.72 3.81 5.19
N TYR A 67 -3.66 4.71 6.15
CA TYR A 67 -2.52 5.63 6.32
C TYR A 67 -2.21 6.52 5.10
N GLY A 68 -3.26 6.98 4.37
CA GLY A 68 -3.09 7.81 3.18
C GLY A 68 -2.54 7.07 1.96
N ARG A 69 -2.67 5.75 1.95
CA ARG A 69 -2.42 4.87 0.82
C ARG A 69 -3.75 4.26 0.41
N ASP A 70 -4.27 4.69 -0.72
CA ASP A 70 -5.67 4.42 -1.09
C ASP A 70 -5.86 3.10 -1.87
N TYR A 71 -4.78 2.39 -2.16
CA TYR A 71 -4.80 1.17 -2.96
C TYR A 71 -4.14 0.01 -2.21
N THR A 72 -4.73 -1.17 -2.31
CA THR A 72 -4.22 -2.39 -1.69
C THR A 72 -3.83 -3.40 -2.75
N LEU A 73 -2.58 -3.85 -2.72
CA LEU A 73 -2.09 -5.01 -3.46
C LEU A 73 -2.05 -6.20 -2.51
N THR A 74 -2.77 -7.27 -2.84
CA THR A 74 -2.81 -8.48 -2.02
C THR A 74 -1.87 -9.53 -2.59
N VAL A 75 -0.92 -10.00 -1.78
CA VAL A 75 0.11 -10.97 -2.20
C VAL A 75 0.17 -12.16 -1.24
N ASP A 76 0.56 -13.31 -1.74
CA ASP A 76 0.93 -14.45 -0.91
C ASP A 76 2.44 -14.40 -0.67
N LEU A 77 2.87 -14.55 0.57
CA LEU A 77 4.27 -14.50 0.98
C LEU A 77 4.68 -15.84 1.60
N PRO A 78 5.69 -16.52 1.07
CA PRO A 78 6.21 -17.74 1.67
C PRO A 78 6.91 -17.43 3.01
N ALA A 79 7.07 -18.45 3.85
CA ALA A 79 7.90 -18.36 5.05
C ALA A 79 9.37 -18.13 4.65
N MET A 80 10.09 -17.29 5.38
CA MET A 80 11.51 -16.99 5.17
C MET A 80 11.89 -16.64 3.73
N GLY A 81 10.93 -16.16 2.92
CA GLY A 81 11.11 -15.93 1.49
C GLY A 81 10.88 -14.49 1.07
N SER A 82 11.29 -14.18 -0.15
CA SER A 82 11.14 -12.87 -0.76
C SER A 82 10.45 -12.95 -2.12
N ARG A 83 9.67 -11.91 -2.45
CA ARG A 83 9.10 -11.74 -3.78
C ARG A 83 9.39 -10.34 -4.31
N MET A 84 9.59 -10.24 -5.60
CA MET A 84 9.75 -8.97 -6.31
C MET A 84 8.70 -8.86 -7.40
N PHE A 85 8.08 -7.69 -7.48
CA PHE A 85 7.06 -7.39 -8.47
C PHE A 85 7.42 -6.14 -9.25
N ARG A 86 7.30 -6.18 -10.58
CA ARG A 86 7.29 -4.98 -11.40
C ARG A 86 5.91 -4.34 -11.28
N LEU A 87 5.87 -3.08 -10.88
CA LEU A 87 4.64 -2.31 -10.82
C LEU A 87 4.49 -1.46 -12.08
N THR A 88 3.37 -1.65 -12.78
CA THR A 88 2.95 -0.78 -13.88
C THR A 88 1.82 0.11 -13.37
N PRO A 89 2.04 1.43 -13.26
CA PRO A 89 0.99 2.35 -12.83
C PRO A 89 -0.22 2.26 -13.76
N GLU A 90 -1.41 2.21 -13.17
CA GLU A 90 -2.69 2.22 -13.87
C GLU A 90 -3.39 3.56 -13.67
N ALA A 91 -4.33 3.89 -14.54
CA ALA A 91 -5.17 5.06 -14.35
C ALA A 91 -6.05 4.89 -13.10
N PRO A 92 -6.21 5.92 -12.25
CA PRO A 92 -7.13 5.84 -11.12
C PRO A 92 -8.55 5.55 -11.61
N ARG A 93 -9.22 4.60 -10.99
CA ARG A 93 -10.63 4.35 -11.27
C ARG A 93 -11.45 5.56 -10.81
N PRO A 94 -12.44 6.00 -11.59
CA PRO A 94 -13.20 7.23 -11.28
C PRO A 94 -13.86 7.18 -9.89
N GLU A 95 -14.31 6.02 -9.44
CA GLU A 95 -14.90 5.83 -8.11
C GLU A 95 -13.88 5.97 -6.98
N ALA A 96 -12.67 5.44 -7.15
CA ALA A 96 -11.60 5.56 -6.17
C ALA A 96 -11.09 7.00 -6.04
N ALA A 97 -10.97 7.71 -7.16
CA ALA A 97 -10.60 9.13 -7.17
C ALA A 97 -11.63 9.98 -6.41
N GLN A 98 -12.92 9.70 -6.56
CA GLN A 98 -13.99 10.38 -5.82
C GLN A 98 -13.97 10.02 -4.32
N ALA A 99 -13.72 8.76 -3.97
CA ALA A 99 -13.62 8.31 -2.58
C ALA A 99 -12.42 8.93 -1.87
N SER A 100 -11.26 9.00 -2.52
CA SER A 100 -10.06 9.65 -1.97
C SER A 100 -10.26 11.15 -1.81
N ALA A 101 -10.87 11.83 -2.77
CA ALA A 101 -11.22 13.25 -2.67
C ALA A 101 -12.19 13.53 -1.52
N ARG A 102 -13.22 12.70 -1.33
CA ARG A 102 -14.16 12.81 -0.19
C ARG A 102 -13.46 12.62 1.16
N ARG A 103 -12.55 11.64 1.28
CA ARG A 103 -11.75 11.42 2.50
C ARG A 103 -10.83 12.60 2.80
N ALA A 104 -10.15 13.14 1.79
CA ALA A 104 -9.28 14.31 1.92
C ALA A 104 -10.08 15.56 2.35
N ALA A 105 -11.25 15.78 1.77
CA ALA A 105 -12.15 16.88 2.14
C ALA A 105 -12.67 16.73 3.58
N ALA A 106 -13.03 15.51 4.01
CA ALA A 106 -13.47 15.24 5.38
C ALA A 106 -12.35 15.46 6.40
N ALA A 107 -11.12 15.04 6.07
CA ALA A 107 -9.95 15.26 6.92
C ALA A 107 -9.62 16.77 7.07
N ARG A 108 -9.70 17.55 5.99
CA ARG A 108 -9.53 19.02 6.03
C ARG A 108 -10.59 19.69 6.89
N ARG A 109 -11.87 19.29 6.78
CA ARG A 109 -12.95 19.82 7.62
C ARG A 109 -12.75 19.50 9.09
N LYS A 110 -12.29 18.29 9.42
CA LYS A 110 -11.98 17.90 10.79
C LYS A 110 -10.82 18.71 11.37
N ALA A 111 -9.75 18.92 10.60
CA ALA A 111 -8.60 19.73 11.01
C ALA A 111 -8.99 21.21 11.25
N ALA A 112 -9.78 21.82 10.35
CA ALA A 112 -10.28 23.19 10.50
C ALA A 112 -11.15 23.35 11.74
N ARG A 113 -12.02 22.36 12.04
CA ARG A 113 -12.86 22.38 13.24
C ARG A 113 -12.05 22.30 14.53
N THR A 114 -10.96 21.53 14.53
CA THR A 114 -10.05 21.42 15.69
C THR A 114 -9.26 22.71 15.90
N GLN A 115 -8.86 23.39 14.82
CA GLN A 115 -8.17 24.68 14.91
C GLN A 115 -9.08 25.79 15.44
N ASN A 116 -10.33 25.87 14.98
CA ASN A 116 -11.31 26.84 15.48
C ASN A 116 -11.63 26.60 16.96
N ALA A 117 -11.82 25.34 17.39
CA ALA A 117 -12.05 25.01 18.79
C ALA A 117 -10.87 25.40 19.70
N LYS A 118 -9.61 25.27 19.21
CA LYS A 118 -8.42 25.74 19.92
C LYS A 118 -8.34 27.27 20.00
N ALA A 119 -8.74 27.98 18.96
CA ALA A 119 -8.75 29.45 18.91
C ALA A 119 -9.78 30.01 19.89
N ASP A 120 -10.99 29.44 19.95
CA ASP A 120 -12.04 29.86 20.88
C ASP A 120 -11.65 29.59 22.34
N ALA A 121 -11.00 28.45 22.61
CA ALA A 121 -10.51 28.13 23.95
C ALA A 121 -9.39 29.10 24.43
N ALA A 122 -8.50 29.52 23.51
CA ALA A 122 -7.45 30.50 23.81
C ALA A 122 -8.01 31.90 24.04
N ALA A 123 -9.03 32.31 23.27
CA ALA A 123 -9.71 33.62 23.45
C ALA A 123 -10.48 33.73 24.77
N HIS A 124 -11.01 32.61 25.28
CA HIS A 124 -11.74 32.60 26.57
C HIS A 124 -10.81 32.69 27.78
N ASN A 125 -9.59 32.17 27.67
CA ASN A 125 -8.59 32.18 28.76
C ASN A 125 -7.83 33.52 28.87
N SER A 126 -7.92 34.41 27.89
CA SER A 126 -7.28 35.73 27.86
C SER A 126 -8.13 36.85 28.51
N LYS A 127 -9.37 36.52 28.95
CA LYS A 127 -10.31 37.49 29.56
C LYS A 127 -10.49 37.30 31.08
N LYS A 128 -9.66 36.51 31.72
CA LYS A 128 -9.53 36.40 33.15
C LYS A 128 -8.18 37.02 33.60
#